data_582286b0554c60d3a667495638867d41
#
_entry.id   582286b0554c60d3a667495638867d41
#
_cell.length_a   1.000
_cell.length_b   1.000
_cell.length_c   1.000
_cell.angle_alpha   90.00
_cell.angle_beta   90.00
_cell.angle_gamma   90.00
#
_symmetry.space_group_name_H-M   'P 1'
#
loop_
_entity.id
_entity.type
_entity.pdbx_description
1 polymer ?
#
loop_
_entity_poly.entity_id
_entity_poly.type
_entity_poly.pdbx_seq_one_letter_code
_entity_poly.pdbx_strand_id
1 'polypeptide(L)'
;NYVVAAGGVLLNEEESFKRVQKVGKNLLTWKYEAKNVHDFVWAADPDYVRTEKQLAGGPKIYFYHQPDANYNEAWDRLPEFTVKAFDKLSKDFGKYPYPVYNVIQAGDGGMEYPMATLITGKRSLPSLVGVTVHEGAHSWYQCLLATDESQYCWMDEGFTSFAATVVMNALFPAQADPYHRESIDGYLGLVEAGMEEPLTTHADHFETNYAYGVAAYSKGETYLSQLEYIMGSELFNQTMHSYFNEWSFKHPTPADILRVAEKESGLVLDWFDEYFVGTTKTLDYAIDTVLAGKAETEIVLERVGLFPMPCEVTVSFDNGKECVYYIPLELMRGEKFKGDLPENWNLQEDWHWVDKTYSLKFKNQNMKVVKVTIDAKNQTIDTNKDNNTYSITK
;
A
#
# COMPACT_ATOMS: atom_id res chain seq x y z
N ASN A 1 10.83 39.68 -7.71
CA ASN A 1 9.41 39.45 -8.04
C ASN A 1 9.01 37.97 -7.86
N TYR A 2 9.82 37.16 -7.17
CA TYR A 2 9.55 35.74 -6.96
C TYR A 2 8.46 35.53 -5.90
N VAL A 3 7.62 34.53 -6.11
CA VAL A 3 6.82 33.88 -5.09
C VAL A 3 7.64 32.70 -4.58
N VAL A 4 7.77 32.59 -3.27
CA VAL A 4 8.45 31.46 -2.63
C VAL A 4 7.40 30.55 -2.01
N ALA A 5 7.49 29.27 -2.31
CA ALA A 5 6.74 28.18 -1.70
C ALA A 5 7.70 27.31 -0.89
N ALA A 6 7.29 26.83 0.28
CA ALA A 6 8.16 26.02 1.13
C ALA A 6 7.36 25.08 2.04
N GLY A 7 8.01 24.08 2.61
CA GLY A 7 7.48 23.31 3.73
C GLY A 7 7.24 24.21 4.94
N GLY A 8 6.09 24.03 5.60
CA GLY A 8 5.77 24.78 6.80
C GLY A 8 4.83 25.97 6.61
N VAL A 9 4.67 26.71 7.71
CA VAL A 9 3.74 27.85 7.81
C VAL A 9 4.44 29.15 7.41
N LEU A 10 3.86 29.89 6.47
CA LEU A 10 4.34 31.24 6.10
C LEU A 10 3.96 32.24 7.19
N LEU A 11 4.95 32.80 7.90
CA LEU A 11 4.74 33.68 9.06
C LEU A 11 4.46 35.13 8.69
N ASN A 12 4.87 35.58 7.51
CA ASN A 12 4.75 36.97 7.06
C ASN A 12 3.99 37.10 5.74
N GLU A 13 2.87 36.40 5.61
CA GLU A 13 2.07 36.27 4.39
C GLU A 13 1.65 37.63 3.81
N GLU A 14 1.12 38.54 4.67
CA GLU A 14 0.70 39.85 4.22
C GLU A 14 1.83 40.72 3.65
N GLU A 15 2.99 40.70 4.32
CA GLU A 15 4.17 41.47 3.88
C GLU A 15 4.70 40.93 2.55
N SER A 16 4.73 39.61 2.40
CA SER A 16 5.31 38.91 1.25
C SER A 16 4.44 39.02 0.00
N PHE A 17 3.13 38.75 0.11
CA PHE A 17 2.23 38.79 -1.05
C PHE A 17 1.78 40.19 -1.40
N LYS A 18 1.57 41.09 -0.41
CA LYS A 18 1.26 42.50 -0.67
C LYS A 18 2.47 43.33 -1.06
N ARG A 19 3.67 42.71 -1.07
CA ARG A 19 4.96 43.34 -1.43
C ARG A 19 5.25 44.59 -0.61
N VAL A 20 4.76 44.67 0.63
CA VAL A 20 4.98 45.79 1.54
C VAL A 20 6.26 45.57 2.33
N GLN A 21 7.40 46.04 1.80
CA GLN A 21 8.65 46.06 2.56
C GLN A 21 9.06 47.48 2.93
N LYS A 22 9.39 47.65 4.20
CA LYS A 22 9.83 48.93 4.79
C LYS A 22 11.32 49.23 4.66
N VAL A 23 12.13 48.40 4.00
CA VAL A 23 13.59 48.55 3.97
C VAL A 23 14.05 48.75 2.54
N GLY A 24 14.72 49.85 2.28
CA GLY A 24 15.20 50.41 1.02
C GLY A 24 16.07 49.56 0.11
N LYS A 25 15.78 48.31 -0.03
CA LYS A 25 16.29 47.37 -1.06
C LYS A 25 15.09 46.66 -1.66
N ASN A 26 15.05 46.52 -2.96
CA ASN A 26 14.00 45.80 -3.71
C ASN A 26 13.99 44.29 -3.44
N LEU A 27 14.16 43.86 -2.18
CA LEU A 27 14.20 42.47 -1.75
C LEU A 27 12.97 42.17 -0.89
N LEU A 28 12.32 41.04 -1.19
CA LEU A 28 11.27 40.45 -0.37
C LEU A 28 11.89 39.40 0.56
N THR A 29 11.43 39.35 1.80
CA THR A 29 11.81 38.32 2.77
C THR A 29 10.61 37.41 2.97
N TRP A 30 10.81 36.11 2.81
CA TRP A 30 9.83 35.07 3.07
C TRP A 30 10.27 34.33 4.34
N LYS A 31 9.37 34.20 5.33
CA LYS A 31 9.68 33.56 6.61
C LYS A 31 8.74 32.37 6.80
N TYR A 32 9.33 31.19 6.78
CA TYR A 32 8.61 29.95 7.03
C TYR A 32 9.03 29.31 8.35
N GLU A 33 8.10 28.61 9.00
CA GLU A 33 8.35 27.82 10.18
C GLU A 33 7.81 26.41 9.98
N ALA A 34 8.67 25.40 10.17
CA ALA A 34 8.30 23.99 10.23
C ALA A 34 8.78 23.43 11.57
N LYS A 35 7.89 22.74 12.31
CA LYS A 35 8.20 22.15 13.62
C LYS A 35 8.11 20.64 13.56
N ASN A 36 9.00 19.94 14.27
CA ASN A 36 9.06 18.49 14.30
C ASN A 36 9.18 17.88 12.90
N VAL A 37 10.14 18.38 12.13
CA VAL A 37 10.49 17.92 10.80
C VAL A 37 11.98 17.62 10.75
N HIS A 38 12.37 16.64 9.94
CA HIS A 38 13.77 16.27 9.77
C HIS A 38 14.39 16.84 8.49
N ASP A 39 13.56 17.43 7.62
CA ASP A 39 14.00 18.05 6.37
C ASP A 39 13.16 19.29 6.04
N PHE A 40 13.61 20.08 5.08
CA PHE A 40 12.94 21.32 4.68
C PHE A 40 13.22 21.66 3.21
N VAL A 41 12.16 21.86 2.44
CA VAL A 41 12.23 22.23 1.02
C VAL A 41 11.67 23.61 0.76
N TRP A 42 12.20 24.29 -0.26
CA TRP A 42 11.61 25.50 -0.82
C TRP A 42 11.82 25.57 -2.33
N ALA A 43 10.90 26.25 -2.99
CA ALA A 43 10.98 26.59 -4.41
C ALA A 43 10.61 28.06 -4.60
N ALA A 44 11.10 28.67 -5.68
CA ALA A 44 10.81 30.07 -5.98
C ALA A 44 10.64 30.27 -7.48
N ASP A 45 9.53 30.88 -7.87
CA ASP A 45 9.22 31.18 -9.26
C ASP A 45 8.50 32.54 -9.38
N PRO A 46 8.82 33.39 -10.36
CA PRO A 46 8.17 34.67 -10.56
C PRO A 46 6.71 34.53 -11.04
N ASP A 47 6.37 33.40 -11.65
CA ASP A 47 5.10 33.16 -12.31
C ASP A 47 4.17 32.25 -11.47
N TYR A 48 4.58 31.81 -10.29
CA TYR A 48 3.72 31.00 -9.43
C TYR A 48 2.40 31.71 -9.12
N VAL A 49 1.31 31.01 -9.41
CA VAL A 49 -0.03 31.29 -8.88
C VAL A 49 -0.23 30.42 -7.68
N ARG A 50 -0.77 31.03 -6.60
CA ARG A 50 -1.14 30.30 -5.38
C ARG A 50 -2.64 30.21 -5.24
N THR A 51 -3.14 28.98 -5.07
CA THR A 51 -4.51 28.70 -4.60
C THR A 51 -4.49 27.97 -3.28
N GLU A 52 -5.61 27.88 -2.60
CA GLU A 52 -5.69 27.20 -1.30
C GLU A 52 -7.04 26.51 -1.08
N LYS A 53 -7.04 25.46 -0.28
CA LYS A 53 -8.24 24.75 0.15
C LYS A 53 -8.09 24.32 1.60
N GLN A 54 -9.15 24.53 2.40
CA GLN A 54 -9.17 24.09 3.80
C GLN A 54 -9.79 22.69 3.93
N LEU A 55 -9.10 21.75 4.56
CA LEU A 55 -9.71 20.51 5.04
C LEU A 55 -10.42 20.79 6.37
N ALA A 56 -11.69 20.46 6.48
CA ALA A 56 -12.47 20.64 7.71
C ALA A 56 -11.84 19.83 8.87
N GLY A 57 -11.40 20.53 9.91
CA GLY A 57 -10.72 19.89 11.05
C GLY A 57 -9.29 19.40 10.80
N GLY A 58 -8.74 19.69 9.62
CA GLY A 58 -7.40 19.31 9.18
C GLY A 58 -6.57 20.49 8.67
N PRO A 59 -5.52 20.23 7.86
CA PRO A 59 -4.62 21.25 7.36
C PRO A 59 -5.27 22.20 6.37
N LYS A 60 -4.69 23.37 6.24
CA LYS A 60 -4.87 24.22 5.08
C LYS A 60 -3.88 23.81 4.00
N ILE A 61 -4.35 23.50 2.80
CA ILE A 61 -3.54 23.00 1.71
C ILE A 61 -3.35 24.12 0.70
N TYR A 62 -2.10 24.44 0.38
CA TYR A 62 -1.71 25.43 -0.61
C TYR A 62 -1.20 24.75 -1.87
N PHE A 63 -1.51 25.36 -3.02
CA PHE A 63 -1.11 24.87 -4.33
C PHE A 63 -0.37 25.98 -5.06
N TYR A 64 0.85 25.69 -5.50
CA TYR A 64 1.71 26.63 -6.22
C TYR A 64 2.04 26.03 -7.60
N HIS A 65 1.62 26.71 -8.66
CA HIS A 65 1.89 26.25 -10.01
C HIS A 65 2.13 27.42 -10.97
N GLN A 66 2.82 27.12 -12.09
CA GLN A 66 2.95 28.02 -13.22
C GLN A 66 1.69 27.93 -14.07
N PRO A 67 1.07 29.08 -14.48
CA PRO A 67 -0.06 29.07 -15.40
C PRO A 67 0.32 28.45 -16.75
N ASP A 68 -0.45 27.48 -17.21
CA ASP A 68 -0.32 26.86 -18.52
C ASP A 68 -1.71 26.50 -19.05
N ALA A 69 -2.11 27.09 -20.18
CA ALA A 69 -3.45 26.94 -20.73
C ALA A 69 -3.87 25.46 -20.96
N ASN A 70 -2.91 24.58 -21.18
CA ASN A 70 -3.19 23.16 -21.41
C ASN A 70 -3.44 22.38 -20.10
N TYR A 71 -2.99 22.89 -18.94
CA TYR A 71 -3.00 22.17 -17.66
C TYR A 71 -3.72 22.92 -16.53
N ASN A 72 -4.12 24.18 -16.74
CA ASN A 72 -4.82 24.97 -15.72
C ASN A 72 -6.08 24.28 -15.18
N GLU A 73 -6.88 23.63 -16.06
CA GLU A 73 -8.07 22.91 -15.62
C GLU A 73 -7.74 21.78 -14.61
N ALA A 74 -6.64 21.07 -14.82
CA ALA A 74 -6.20 20.03 -13.88
C ALA A 74 -5.80 20.63 -12.53
N TRP A 75 -5.05 21.74 -12.52
CA TRP A 75 -4.67 22.45 -11.30
C TRP A 75 -5.86 23.10 -10.58
N ASP A 76 -6.85 23.62 -11.30
CA ASP A 76 -8.07 24.18 -10.71
C ASP A 76 -8.92 23.12 -10.00
N ARG A 77 -8.89 21.87 -10.47
CA ARG A 77 -9.64 20.74 -9.92
C ARG A 77 -8.87 19.97 -8.83
N LEU A 78 -7.55 19.98 -8.85
CA LEU A 78 -6.69 19.27 -7.91
C LEU A 78 -7.04 19.51 -6.43
N PRO A 79 -7.34 20.75 -5.98
CA PRO A 79 -7.63 21.03 -4.56
C PRO A 79 -8.78 20.20 -3.98
N GLU A 80 -9.81 19.88 -4.77
CA GLU A 80 -10.94 19.08 -4.32
C GLU A 80 -10.55 17.62 -4.06
N PHE A 81 -9.72 17.05 -4.94
CA PHE A 81 -9.22 15.69 -4.80
C PHE A 81 -8.23 15.59 -3.64
N THR A 82 -7.32 16.55 -3.52
CA THR A 82 -6.30 16.56 -2.45
C THR A 82 -6.94 16.63 -1.06
N VAL A 83 -7.97 17.46 -0.87
CA VAL A 83 -8.70 17.52 0.41
C VAL A 83 -9.37 16.20 0.73
N LYS A 84 -10.01 15.54 -0.24
CA LYS A 84 -10.61 14.21 -0.06
C LYS A 84 -9.55 13.14 0.25
N ALA A 85 -8.39 13.22 -0.39
CA ALA A 85 -7.27 12.32 -0.14
C ALA A 85 -6.75 12.46 1.30
N PHE A 86 -6.48 13.68 1.76
CA PHE A 86 -6.01 13.93 3.12
C PHE A 86 -7.06 13.59 4.20
N ASP A 87 -8.35 13.75 3.91
CA ASP A 87 -9.44 13.30 4.78
C ASP A 87 -9.42 11.78 4.93
N LYS A 88 -9.31 11.06 3.80
CA LYS A 88 -9.25 9.60 3.81
C LYS A 88 -7.97 9.07 4.45
N LEU A 89 -6.80 9.60 4.09
CA LEU A 89 -5.53 9.23 4.74
C LEU A 89 -5.59 9.44 6.25
N SER A 90 -6.15 10.59 6.70
CA SER A 90 -6.30 10.89 8.12
C SER A 90 -7.26 9.94 8.84
N LYS A 91 -8.28 9.42 8.15
CA LYS A 91 -9.24 8.46 8.71
C LYS A 91 -8.66 7.04 8.77
N ASP A 92 -7.98 6.61 7.72
CA ASP A 92 -7.56 5.22 7.58
C ASP A 92 -6.19 4.95 8.24
N PHE A 93 -5.31 5.96 8.29
CA PHE A 93 -3.91 5.77 8.71
C PHE A 93 -3.48 6.66 9.89
N GLY A 94 -4.36 7.50 10.40
CA GLY A 94 -4.08 8.40 11.53
C GLY A 94 -4.10 9.87 11.13
N LYS A 95 -4.40 10.74 12.09
CA LYS A 95 -4.64 12.16 11.82
C LYS A 95 -3.36 12.90 11.41
N TYR A 96 -3.39 13.60 10.26
CA TYR A 96 -2.32 14.51 9.86
C TYR A 96 -2.10 15.61 10.92
N PRO A 97 -0.90 15.76 11.50
CA PRO A 97 -0.71 16.59 12.69
C PRO A 97 -0.35 18.05 12.38
N TYR A 98 0.08 18.36 11.16
CA TYR A 98 0.56 19.70 10.82
C TYR A 98 -0.58 20.62 10.38
N PRO A 99 -0.43 21.97 10.59
CA PRO A 99 -1.47 22.93 10.24
C PRO A 99 -1.59 23.21 8.74
N VAL A 100 -0.56 22.90 7.95
CA VAL A 100 -0.52 23.17 6.50
C VAL A 100 0.10 22.01 5.73
N TYR A 101 -0.22 21.94 4.42
CA TYR A 101 0.48 21.15 3.42
C TYR A 101 0.63 21.96 2.13
N ASN A 102 1.77 21.85 1.44
CA ASN A 102 2.09 22.65 0.26
C ASN A 102 2.35 21.74 -0.95
N VAL A 103 1.51 21.84 -1.97
CA VAL A 103 1.70 21.16 -3.26
C VAL A 103 2.36 22.14 -4.22
N ILE A 104 3.58 21.85 -4.65
CA ILE A 104 4.42 22.80 -5.37
C ILE A 104 4.85 22.21 -6.71
N GLN A 105 4.51 22.87 -7.80
CA GLN A 105 5.04 22.50 -9.12
C GLN A 105 6.55 22.74 -9.16
N ALA A 106 7.30 21.71 -9.56
CA ALA A 106 8.75 21.76 -9.73
C ALA A 106 9.21 20.96 -10.96
N GLY A 107 10.50 20.73 -11.08
CA GLY A 107 11.10 20.04 -12.22
C GLY A 107 11.12 18.51 -12.10
N ASP A 108 11.05 17.97 -10.89
CA ASP A 108 11.11 16.54 -10.62
C ASP A 108 9.75 15.85 -10.75
N GLY A 109 9.75 14.54 -10.99
CA GLY A 109 8.55 13.74 -11.22
C GLY A 109 7.55 13.80 -10.07
N GLY A 110 8.02 13.52 -8.88
CA GLY A 110 7.42 13.63 -7.57
C GLY A 110 8.54 13.55 -6.56
N MET A 111 8.43 14.28 -5.45
CA MET A 111 9.37 14.23 -4.34
C MET A 111 8.69 14.75 -3.07
N GLU A 112 8.68 13.93 -2.07
CA GLU A 112 8.11 14.23 -0.76
C GLU A 112 9.05 15.05 0.11
N TYR A 113 8.44 15.87 0.94
CA TYR A 113 9.10 16.59 2.04
C TYR A 113 8.11 16.81 3.19
N PRO A 114 8.60 16.99 4.43
CA PRO A 114 7.70 17.35 5.52
C PRO A 114 6.89 18.61 5.20
N MET A 115 5.55 18.50 5.26
CA MET A 115 4.59 19.56 5.00
C MET A 115 4.59 20.10 3.55
N ALA A 116 5.26 19.45 2.60
CA ALA A 116 5.28 19.88 1.19
C ALA A 116 5.59 18.71 0.25
N THR A 117 5.25 18.89 -1.04
CA THR A 117 5.75 18.05 -2.12
C THR A 117 6.15 18.90 -3.32
N LEU A 118 7.15 18.43 -4.06
CA LEU A 118 7.54 18.95 -5.36
C LEU A 118 7.06 17.97 -6.44
N ILE A 119 6.23 18.44 -7.39
CA ILE A 119 5.68 17.60 -8.46
C ILE A 119 5.79 18.27 -9.82
N THR A 120 5.91 17.49 -10.90
CA THR A 120 5.77 18.04 -12.26
C THR A 120 4.34 18.45 -12.56
N GLY A 121 4.16 19.65 -13.10
CA GLY A 121 2.85 20.27 -13.27
C GLY A 121 2.13 19.99 -14.60
N LYS A 122 2.84 19.45 -15.60
CA LYS A 122 2.29 19.21 -16.95
C LYS A 122 1.70 17.80 -17.05
N ARG A 123 0.62 17.55 -16.32
CA ARG A 123 -0.04 16.24 -16.20
C ARG A 123 -1.54 16.33 -16.47
N SER A 124 -2.13 15.25 -16.98
CA SER A 124 -3.59 15.10 -16.96
C SER A 124 -4.11 15.07 -15.52
N LEU A 125 -5.39 15.37 -15.29
CA LEU A 125 -5.95 15.40 -13.94
C LEU A 125 -5.75 14.07 -13.17
N PRO A 126 -6.04 12.87 -13.73
CA PRO A 126 -5.79 11.63 -12.99
C PRO A 126 -4.31 11.43 -12.61
N SER A 127 -3.38 11.75 -13.52
CA SER A 127 -1.94 11.66 -13.25
C SER A 127 -1.48 12.69 -12.22
N LEU A 128 -2.03 13.92 -12.25
CA LEU A 128 -1.72 14.96 -11.28
C LEU A 128 -2.25 14.60 -9.89
N VAL A 129 -3.47 14.06 -9.81
CA VAL A 129 -4.05 13.57 -8.55
C VAL A 129 -3.25 12.38 -8.03
N GLY A 130 -2.92 11.42 -8.88
CA GLY A 130 -2.16 10.22 -8.47
C GLY A 130 -0.81 10.57 -7.83
N VAL A 131 0.01 11.40 -8.49
CA VAL A 131 1.29 11.83 -7.93
C VAL A 131 1.09 12.66 -6.65
N THR A 132 0.09 13.55 -6.59
CA THR A 132 -0.19 14.34 -5.39
C THR A 132 -0.65 13.48 -4.21
N VAL A 133 -1.38 12.40 -4.46
CA VAL A 133 -1.81 11.45 -3.44
C VAL A 133 -0.64 10.63 -2.93
N HIS A 134 0.22 10.14 -3.81
CA HIS A 134 1.43 9.38 -3.46
C HIS A 134 2.35 10.24 -2.58
N GLU A 135 2.77 11.40 -3.08
CA GLU A 135 3.64 12.31 -2.33
C GLU A 135 2.98 12.84 -1.04
N GLY A 136 1.66 13.00 -1.05
CA GLY A 136 0.88 13.35 0.13
C GLY A 136 0.89 12.27 1.20
N ALA A 137 0.84 10.99 0.80
CA ALA A 137 0.85 9.83 1.70
C ALA A 137 2.21 9.62 2.39
N HIS A 138 3.32 10.03 1.75
CA HIS A 138 4.64 10.11 2.39
C HIS A 138 4.66 10.98 3.65
N SER A 139 3.68 11.88 3.83
CA SER A 139 3.53 12.60 5.10
C SER A 139 3.37 11.68 6.30
N TRP A 140 2.84 10.46 6.10
CA TRP A 140 2.71 9.43 7.14
C TRP A 140 3.92 8.51 7.16
N TYR A 141 4.26 7.88 6.03
CA TYR A 141 5.14 6.71 6.00
C TYR A 141 6.63 7.01 5.89
N GLN A 142 7.01 8.26 5.59
CA GLN A 142 8.38 8.72 5.71
C GLN A 142 8.47 9.91 6.66
N CYS A 143 7.69 10.98 6.43
CA CYS A 143 7.90 12.23 7.17
C CYS A 143 7.50 12.16 8.66
N LEU A 144 6.44 11.41 9.02
CA LEU A 144 5.97 11.29 10.41
C LEU A 144 6.57 10.11 11.15
N LEU A 145 6.60 8.94 10.54
CA LEU A 145 7.20 7.75 11.12
C LEU A 145 8.72 7.84 11.08
N ALA A 146 9.27 8.51 10.09
CA ALA A 146 10.69 8.79 9.89
C ALA A 146 11.53 7.49 9.87
N THR A 147 11.09 6.51 9.09
CA THR A 147 11.83 5.28 8.82
C THR A 147 13.16 5.60 8.14
N ASP A 148 14.17 4.74 8.31
CA ASP A 148 15.44 4.84 7.59
C ASP A 148 15.23 4.34 6.15
N GLU A 149 14.96 5.25 5.23
CA GLU A 149 14.66 4.94 3.82
C GLU A 149 15.84 4.34 3.05
N SER A 150 17.06 4.58 3.49
CA SER A 150 18.25 3.98 2.89
C SER A 150 18.34 2.47 3.22
N GLN A 151 17.95 2.08 4.43
CA GLN A 151 17.94 0.69 4.88
C GLN A 151 16.65 -0.04 4.51
N TYR A 152 15.52 0.67 4.54
CA TYR A 152 14.18 0.10 4.41
C TYR A 152 13.35 0.90 3.40
N CYS A 153 13.86 1.07 2.17
CA CYS A 153 13.19 1.84 1.10
C CYS A 153 11.74 1.40 0.85
N TRP A 154 11.43 0.12 1.06
CA TRP A 154 10.10 -0.44 0.93
C TRP A 154 9.12 -0.02 2.03
N MET A 155 9.60 0.38 3.22
CA MET A 155 8.75 0.94 4.27
C MET A 155 8.35 2.39 4.01
N ASP A 156 9.13 3.08 3.21
CA ASP A 156 8.82 4.39 2.69
C ASP A 156 7.89 4.28 1.47
N GLU A 157 8.39 3.80 0.35
CA GLU A 157 7.71 3.76 -0.93
C GLU A 157 6.55 2.75 -0.98
N GLY A 158 6.74 1.57 -0.37
CA GLY A 158 5.74 0.52 -0.40
C GLY A 158 4.52 0.84 0.47
N PHE A 159 4.73 1.37 1.68
CA PHE A 159 3.63 1.82 2.54
C PHE A 159 2.88 3.00 1.94
N THR A 160 3.61 3.93 1.34
CA THR A 160 3.03 5.06 0.62
C THR A 160 2.23 4.61 -0.59
N SER A 161 2.75 3.67 -1.40
CA SER A 161 2.04 3.09 -2.54
C SER A 161 0.76 2.40 -2.11
N PHE A 162 0.80 1.60 -1.04
CA PHE A 162 -0.40 0.97 -0.47
C PHE A 162 -1.46 2.00 -0.08
N ALA A 163 -1.07 3.03 0.68
CA ALA A 163 -1.99 4.09 1.10
C ALA A 163 -2.54 4.88 -0.10
N ALA A 164 -1.70 5.14 -1.10
CA ALA A 164 -2.11 5.81 -2.33
C ALA A 164 -3.13 4.97 -3.11
N THR A 165 -2.92 3.66 -3.26
CA THR A 165 -3.89 2.75 -3.92
C THR A 165 -5.23 2.76 -3.19
N VAL A 166 -5.25 2.67 -1.86
CA VAL A 166 -6.48 2.75 -1.04
C VAL A 166 -7.24 4.07 -1.29
N VAL A 167 -6.52 5.19 -1.34
CA VAL A 167 -7.11 6.51 -1.60
C VAL A 167 -7.60 6.63 -3.04
N MET A 168 -6.80 6.22 -4.02
CA MET A 168 -7.17 6.29 -5.44
C MET A 168 -8.37 5.42 -5.76
N ASN A 169 -8.50 4.23 -5.14
CA ASN A 169 -9.69 3.38 -5.23
C ASN A 169 -10.96 4.11 -4.76
N ALA A 170 -10.85 4.90 -3.70
CA ALA A 170 -11.99 5.69 -3.19
C ALA A 170 -12.31 6.91 -4.07
N LEU A 171 -11.29 7.56 -4.65
CA LEU A 171 -11.47 8.72 -5.52
C LEU A 171 -11.95 8.35 -6.92
N PHE A 172 -11.53 7.19 -7.43
CA PHE A 172 -11.80 6.71 -8.79
C PHE A 172 -12.30 5.25 -8.80
N PRO A 173 -13.48 4.97 -8.24
CA PRO A 173 -13.96 3.59 -8.04
C PRO A 173 -14.15 2.78 -9.33
N ALA A 174 -14.25 3.44 -10.49
CA ALA A 174 -14.35 2.77 -11.79
C ALA A 174 -13.00 2.16 -12.25
N GLN A 175 -11.88 2.60 -11.69
CA GLN A 175 -10.53 2.11 -11.93
C GLN A 175 -9.92 1.47 -10.67
N ALA A 176 -10.76 1.05 -9.72
CA ALA A 176 -10.26 0.52 -8.45
C ALA A 176 -9.50 -0.80 -8.63
N ASP A 177 -8.40 -0.90 -7.92
CA ASP A 177 -7.63 -2.14 -7.69
C ASP A 177 -7.77 -2.58 -6.22
N PRO A 178 -8.86 -3.26 -5.84
CA PRO A 178 -9.18 -3.57 -4.45
C PRO A 178 -8.22 -4.58 -3.80
N TYR A 179 -7.42 -5.27 -4.59
CA TYR A 179 -6.49 -6.29 -4.12
C TYR A 179 -5.03 -5.95 -4.42
N HIS A 180 -4.72 -4.69 -4.75
CA HIS A 180 -3.36 -4.24 -5.08
C HIS A 180 -2.73 -5.07 -6.21
N ARG A 181 -3.55 -5.43 -7.21
CA ARG A 181 -3.17 -6.38 -8.25
C ARG A 181 -2.05 -5.85 -9.14
N GLU A 182 -2.04 -4.54 -9.42
CA GLU A 182 -0.96 -3.93 -10.21
C GLU A 182 0.41 -4.11 -9.54
N SER A 183 0.49 -3.94 -8.23
CA SER A 183 1.73 -4.14 -7.46
C SER A 183 2.11 -5.60 -7.34
N ILE A 184 1.14 -6.49 -7.11
CA ILE A 184 1.39 -7.93 -7.12
C ILE A 184 1.93 -8.39 -8.49
N ASP A 185 1.34 -7.93 -9.60
CA ASP A 185 1.79 -8.27 -10.95
C ASP A 185 3.19 -7.69 -11.25
N GLY A 186 3.47 -6.48 -10.78
CA GLY A 186 4.81 -5.88 -10.85
C GLY A 186 5.86 -6.71 -10.12
N TYR A 187 5.55 -7.12 -8.89
CA TYR A 187 6.41 -8.01 -8.10
C TYR A 187 6.61 -9.38 -8.78
N LEU A 188 5.54 -10.04 -9.23
CA LEU A 188 5.64 -11.32 -9.93
C LEU A 188 6.45 -11.20 -11.23
N GLY A 189 6.36 -10.08 -11.95
CA GLY A 189 7.20 -9.81 -13.11
C GLY A 189 8.69 -9.73 -12.78
N LEU A 190 9.05 -9.17 -11.61
CA LEU A 190 10.44 -9.16 -11.13
C LEU A 190 10.94 -10.57 -10.80
N VAL A 191 10.09 -11.39 -10.17
CA VAL A 191 10.37 -12.82 -9.88
C VAL A 191 10.60 -13.59 -11.17
N GLU A 192 9.71 -13.46 -12.16
CA GLU A 192 9.82 -14.13 -13.46
C GLU A 192 11.09 -13.73 -14.22
N ALA A 193 11.50 -12.46 -14.10
CA ALA A 193 12.74 -11.96 -14.68
C ALA A 193 14.01 -12.50 -13.99
N GLY A 194 13.88 -13.15 -12.83
CA GLY A 194 15.00 -13.65 -12.03
C GLY A 194 15.87 -12.54 -11.44
N MET A 195 15.27 -11.35 -11.20
CA MET A 195 15.96 -10.15 -10.74
C MET A 195 15.54 -9.77 -9.31
N GLU A 196 14.81 -10.63 -8.63
CA GLU A 196 14.37 -10.37 -7.26
C GLU A 196 15.53 -10.39 -6.28
N GLU A 197 15.53 -9.41 -5.38
CA GLU A 197 16.44 -9.32 -4.23
C GLU A 197 15.62 -9.23 -2.93
N PRO A 198 16.20 -9.64 -1.76
CA PRO A 198 15.54 -9.48 -0.47
C PRO A 198 15.23 -8.00 -0.18
N LEU A 199 14.13 -7.72 0.52
CA LEU A 199 13.79 -6.35 0.96
C LEU A 199 14.75 -5.81 2.03
N THR A 200 15.62 -6.66 2.57
CA THR A 200 16.74 -6.26 3.45
C THR A 200 17.91 -5.63 2.69
N THR A 201 17.88 -5.65 1.35
CA THR A 201 18.93 -5.03 0.53
C THR A 201 18.90 -3.52 0.70
N HIS A 202 20.05 -2.93 1.06
CA HIS A 202 20.21 -1.47 1.18
C HIS A 202 19.95 -0.79 -0.18
N ALA A 203 19.30 0.38 -0.19
CA ALA A 203 18.91 1.09 -1.40
C ALA A 203 20.03 1.24 -2.44
N ASP A 204 21.25 1.53 -2.00
CA ASP A 204 22.43 1.69 -2.87
C ASP A 204 23.05 0.36 -3.36
N HIS A 205 22.57 -0.78 -2.88
CA HIS A 205 23.19 -2.09 -3.14
C HIS A 205 22.40 -2.97 -4.10
N PHE A 206 21.23 -2.56 -4.55
CA PHE A 206 20.49 -3.28 -5.59
C PHE A 206 21.32 -3.35 -6.88
N GLU A 207 21.30 -4.50 -7.55
CA GLU A 207 22.06 -4.70 -8.79
C GLU A 207 21.57 -3.79 -9.94
N THR A 208 20.29 -3.45 -9.95
CA THR A 208 19.69 -2.60 -11.00
C THR A 208 18.66 -1.63 -10.44
N ASN A 209 18.48 -0.48 -11.10
CA ASN A 209 17.41 0.45 -10.78
C ASN A 209 16.01 -0.15 -10.96
N TYR A 210 15.87 -1.14 -11.86
CA TYR A 210 14.60 -1.84 -12.05
C TYR A 210 14.28 -2.72 -10.83
N ALA A 211 15.25 -3.50 -10.35
CA ALA A 211 15.07 -4.32 -9.14
C ALA A 211 14.77 -3.43 -7.92
N TYR A 212 15.51 -2.32 -7.73
CA TYR A 212 15.25 -1.33 -6.69
C TYR A 212 13.81 -0.79 -6.77
N GLY A 213 13.40 -0.27 -7.92
CA GLY A 213 12.09 0.35 -8.08
C GLY A 213 10.94 -0.63 -7.80
N VAL A 214 11.00 -1.85 -8.35
CA VAL A 214 9.96 -2.86 -8.08
C VAL A 214 9.99 -3.33 -6.63
N ALA A 215 11.18 -3.48 -6.01
CA ALA A 215 11.29 -3.89 -4.63
C ALA A 215 10.73 -2.82 -3.67
N ALA A 216 11.12 -1.57 -3.85
CA ALA A 216 10.69 -0.47 -2.98
C ALA A 216 9.18 -0.22 -3.08
N TYR A 217 8.65 -0.11 -4.29
CA TYR A 217 7.24 0.25 -4.54
C TYR A 217 6.33 -1.00 -4.55
N SER A 218 6.44 -1.85 -5.57
CA SER A 218 5.48 -2.94 -5.81
C SER A 218 5.59 -4.06 -4.78
N LYS A 219 6.81 -4.55 -4.47
CA LYS A 219 7.00 -5.60 -3.47
C LYS A 219 6.69 -5.07 -2.07
N GLY A 220 7.04 -3.80 -1.77
CA GLY A 220 6.69 -3.15 -0.50
C GLY A 220 5.18 -2.97 -0.31
N GLU A 221 4.42 -2.54 -1.33
CA GLU A 221 2.95 -2.49 -1.31
C GLU A 221 2.36 -3.90 -1.16
N THR A 222 2.94 -4.87 -1.87
CA THR A 222 2.52 -6.28 -1.80
C THR A 222 2.70 -6.85 -0.39
N TYR A 223 3.76 -6.47 0.35
CA TYR A 223 3.93 -6.89 1.75
C TYR A 223 2.70 -6.54 2.59
N LEU A 224 2.21 -5.31 2.51
CA LEU A 224 1.02 -4.89 3.26
C LEU A 224 -0.25 -5.59 2.78
N SER A 225 -0.42 -5.78 1.47
CA SER A 225 -1.58 -6.50 0.93
C SER A 225 -1.62 -7.97 1.35
N GLN A 226 -0.45 -8.62 1.45
CA GLN A 226 -0.35 -9.98 1.95
C GLN A 226 -0.54 -10.06 3.47
N LEU A 227 -0.07 -9.08 4.23
CA LEU A 227 -0.34 -8.97 5.66
C LEU A 227 -1.85 -8.81 5.93
N GLU A 228 -2.55 -7.95 5.15
CA GLU A 228 -4.01 -7.83 5.18
C GLU A 228 -4.70 -9.15 4.83
N TYR A 229 -4.23 -9.87 3.79
CA TYR A 229 -4.75 -11.19 3.44
C TYR A 229 -4.63 -12.20 4.59
N ILE A 230 -3.52 -12.18 5.34
CA ILE A 230 -3.29 -13.09 6.48
C ILE A 230 -4.19 -12.76 7.67
N MET A 231 -4.30 -11.48 8.03
CA MET A 231 -4.96 -11.03 9.26
C MET A 231 -6.48 -10.81 9.09
N GLY A 232 -6.92 -10.44 7.88
CA GLY A 232 -8.22 -9.85 7.59
C GLY A 232 -8.22 -8.33 7.73
N SER A 233 -9.10 -7.65 6.98
CA SER A 233 -9.09 -6.19 6.81
C SER A 233 -9.36 -5.44 8.12
N GLU A 234 -10.22 -5.98 9.01
CA GLU A 234 -10.52 -5.30 10.28
C GLU A 234 -9.28 -5.18 11.17
N LEU A 235 -8.58 -6.30 11.43
CA LEU A 235 -7.38 -6.31 12.27
C LEU A 235 -6.19 -5.60 11.59
N PHE A 236 -6.10 -5.69 10.26
CA PHE A 236 -5.10 -4.95 9.51
C PHE A 236 -5.29 -3.43 9.68
N ASN A 237 -6.52 -2.92 9.52
CA ASN A 237 -6.80 -1.50 9.72
C ASN A 237 -6.50 -1.05 11.16
N GLN A 238 -6.83 -1.86 12.17
CA GLN A 238 -6.45 -1.59 13.55
C GLN A 238 -4.93 -1.55 13.73
N THR A 239 -4.21 -2.46 13.08
CA THR A 239 -2.74 -2.49 13.06
C THR A 239 -2.15 -1.19 12.51
N MET A 240 -2.63 -0.72 11.36
CA MET A 240 -2.12 0.52 10.74
C MET A 240 -2.36 1.74 11.65
N HIS A 241 -3.52 1.83 12.31
CA HIS A 241 -3.78 2.88 13.29
C HIS A 241 -2.90 2.78 14.53
N SER A 242 -2.73 1.59 15.09
CA SER A 242 -1.87 1.35 16.25
C SER A 242 -0.40 1.64 15.93
N TYR A 243 0.07 1.23 14.75
CA TYR A 243 1.41 1.52 14.25
C TYR A 243 1.67 3.03 14.16
N PHE A 244 0.76 3.79 13.54
CA PHE A 244 0.86 5.24 13.48
C PHE A 244 0.89 5.86 14.88
N ASN A 245 0.01 5.47 15.78
CA ASN A 245 -0.09 6.04 17.13
C ASN A 245 1.13 5.71 18.00
N GLU A 246 1.66 4.49 17.88
CA GLU A 246 2.79 4.05 18.68
C GLU A 246 4.12 4.59 18.16
N TRP A 247 4.26 4.80 16.83
CA TRP A 247 5.55 5.03 16.19
C TRP A 247 5.74 6.41 15.53
N SER A 248 4.73 7.27 15.47
CA SER A 248 4.92 8.64 14.95
C SER A 248 6.08 9.34 15.65
N PHE A 249 7.00 9.91 14.88
CA PHE A 249 8.23 10.60 15.30
C PHE A 249 9.28 9.71 16.01
N LYS A 250 9.32 8.39 15.74
CA LYS A 250 10.16 7.45 16.50
C LYS A 250 11.05 6.52 15.68
N HIS A 251 11.10 6.65 14.37
CA HIS A 251 11.99 5.88 13.47
C HIS A 251 11.81 4.36 13.55
N PRO A 252 10.61 3.81 13.24
CA PRO A 252 10.36 2.37 13.33
C PRO A 252 11.15 1.59 12.28
N THR A 253 11.35 0.31 12.59
CA THR A 253 11.97 -0.71 11.74
C THR A 253 10.94 -1.75 11.30
N PRO A 254 11.26 -2.67 10.37
CA PRO A 254 10.36 -3.78 10.01
C PRO A 254 9.84 -4.58 11.20
N ALA A 255 10.68 -4.82 12.21
CA ALA A 255 10.27 -5.53 13.41
C ALA A 255 9.20 -4.81 14.23
N ASP A 256 9.06 -3.51 14.09
CA ASP A 256 8.11 -2.73 14.88
C ASP A 256 6.70 -2.80 14.31
N ILE A 257 6.52 -2.74 12.99
CA ILE A 257 5.21 -3.01 12.36
C ILE A 257 4.77 -4.45 12.59
N LEU A 258 5.70 -5.41 12.50
CA LEU A 258 5.40 -6.82 12.76
C LEU A 258 4.88 -7.04 14.18
N ARG A 259 5.56 -6.47 15.19
CA ARG A 259 5.11 -6.56 16.60
C ARG A 259 3.74 -5.95 16.83
N VAL A 260 3.43 -4.84 16.15
CA VAL A 260 2.09 -4.24 16.24
C VAL A 260 1.07 -5.16 15.61
N ALA A 261 1.36 -5.74 14.44
CA ALA A 261 0.48 -6.70 13.78
C ALA A 261 0.21 -7.95 14.62
N GLU A 262 1.25 -8.53 15.24
CA GLU A 262 1.11 -9.66 16.16
C GLU A 262 0.28 -9.32 17.42
N LYS A 263 0.48 -8.12 17.97
CA LYS A 263 -0.26 -7.65 19.15
C LYS A 263 -1.76 -7.46 18.85
N GLU A 264 -2.11 -6.90 17.70
CA GLU A 264 -3.49 -6.66 17.31
C GLU A 264 -4.21 -7.95 16.85
N SER A 265 -3.49 -8.85 16.16
CA SER A 265 -4.08 -10.07 15.62
C SER A 265 -4.05 -11.27 16.58
N GLY A 266 -3.06 -11.32 17.48
CA GLY A 266 -2.74 -12.51 18.27
C GLY A 266 -2.07 -13.62 17.47
N LEU A 267 -1.73 -13.39 16.20
CA LEU A 267 -1.03 -14.33 15.33
C LEU A 267 0.49 -14.26 15.57
N VAL A 268 1.20 -15.33 15.26
CA VAL A 268 2.66 -15.35 15.11
C VAL A 268 2.99 -15.08 13.66
N LEU A 269 3.72 -14.01 13.37
CA LEU A 269 4.02 -13.53 12.02
C LEU A 269 5.52 -13.52 11.68
N ASP A 270 6.41 -13.93 12.59
CA ASP A 270 7.86 -14.00 12.34
C ASP A 270 8.21 -14.75 11.04
N TRP A 271 7.48 -15.83 10.74
CA TRP A 271 7.65 -16.62 9.51
C TRP A 271 7.37 -15.79 8.25
N PHE A 272 6.36 -14.89 8.30
CA PHE A 272 6.00 -14.05 7.16
C PHE A 272 7.11 -13.05 6.87
N ASP A 273 7.60 -12.35 7.89
CA ASP A 273 8.69 -11.40 7.76
C ASP A 273 9.98 -12.07 7.28
N GLU A 274 10.36 -13.22 7.91
CA GLU A 274 11.55 -13.98 7.52
C GLU A 274 11.53 -14.35 6.04
N TYR A 275 10.42 -14.88 5.54
CA TYR A 275 10.34 -15.35 4.16
C TYR A 275 10.13 -14.20 3.17
N PHE A 276 9.25 -13.25 3.45
CA PHE A 276 8.91 -12.17 2.51
C PHE A 276 9.99 -11.10 2.43
N VAL A 277 10.49 -10.65 3.58
CA VAL A 277 11.48 -9.57 3.67
C VAL A 277 12.91 -10.10 3.51
N GLY A 278 13.21 -11.22 4.14
CA GLY A 278 14.56 -11.74 4.25
C GLY A 278 15.02 -12.65 3.10
N THR A 279 14.11 -13.10 2.22
CA THR A 279 14.44 -14.08 1.16
C THR A 279 13.79 -13.74 -0.17
N THR A 280 14.16 -14.51 -1.20
CA THR A 280 13.53 -14.52 -2.54
C THR A 280 12.79 -15.84 -2.80
N LYS A 281 12.31 -16.49 -1.75
CA LYS A 281 11.51 -17.71 -1.87
C LYS A 281 10.10 -17.37 -2.35
N THR A 282 9.57 -18.20 -3.24
CA THR A 282 8.29 -17.97 -3.90
C THR A 282 7.17 -18.83 -3.32
N LEU A 283 5.94 -18.29 -3.37
CA LEU A 283 4.71 -19.04 -3.16
C LEU A 283 4.31 -19.74 -4.45
N ASP A 284 4.03 -21.04 -4.38
CA ASP A 284 3.42 -21.84 -5.45
C ASP A 284 2.67 -23.01 -4.77
N TYR A 285 1.34 -22.95 -4.78
CA TYR A 285 0.45 -24.02 -4.35
C TYR A 285 -0.25 -24.63 -5.56
N ALA A 286 -0.39 -25.94 -5.57
CA ALA A 286 -1.01 -26.69 -6.67
C ALA A 286 -2.19 -27.54 -6.17
N ILE A 287 -3.15 -27.77 -7.05
CA ILE A 287 -4.14 -28.84 -6.90
C ILE A 287 -3.56 -30.08 -7.59
N ASP A 288 -3.02 -31.02 -6.78
CA ASP A 288 -2.46 -32.27 -7.29
C ASP A 288 -3.57 -33.20 -7.82
N THR A 289 -4.59 -33.47 -7.00
CA THR A 289 -5.64 -34.41 -7.33
C THR A 289 -6.98 -34.02 -6.73
N VAL A 290 -8.07 -34.31 -7.46
CA VAL A 290 -9.45 -34.19 -6.97
C VAL A 290 -10.17 -35.52 -7.11
N LEU A 291 -10.46 -36.18 -5.99
CA LEU A 291 -11.21 -37.44 -5.91
C LEU A 291 -12.67 -37.15 -5.57
N ALA A 292 -13.47 -36.81 -6.58
CA ALA A 292 -14.87 -36.45 -6.42
C ALA A 292 -15.76 -37.71 -6.34
N GLY A 293 -16.11 -38.15 -5.14
CA GLY A 293 -17.08 -39.19 -4.89
C GLY A 293 -18.53 -38.71 -4.91
N LYS A 294 -19.51 -39.64 -4.78
CA LYS A 294 -20.94 -39.24 -4.68
C LYS A 294 -21.27 -38.57 -3.35
N ALA A 295 -20.73 -39.02 -2.24
CA ALA A 295 -21.03 -38.53 -0.91
C ALA A 295 -19.99 -37.59 -0.35
N GLU A 296 -18.74 -37.81 -0.72
CA GLU A 296 -17.56 -37.10 -0.20
C GLU A 296 -16.59 -36.80 -1.32
N THR A 297 -15.88 -35.71 -1.21
CA THR A 297 -14.78 -35.29 -2.09
C THR A 297 -13.51 -35.14 -1.27
N GLU A 298 -12.40 -35.60 -1.80
CA GLU A 298 -11.05 -35.34 -1.30
C GLU A 298 -10.27 -34.54 -2.35
N ILE A 299 -9.68 -33.44 -1.91
CA ILE A 299 -8.79 -32.60 -2.71
C ILE A 299 -7.41 -32.68 -2.09
N VAL A 300 -6.42 -33.12 -2.88
CA VAL A 300 -5.02 -33.13 -2.48
C VAL A 300 -4.36 -31.85 -3.00
N LEU A 301 -3.88 -31.02 -2.09
CA LEU A 301 -3.10 -29.83 -2.39
C LEU A 301 -1.62 -30.13 -2.22
N GLU A 302 -0.78 -29.48 -3.02
CA GLU A 302 0.69 -29.59 -2.94
C GLU A 302 1.30 -28.21 -2.75
N ARG A 303 2.25 -28.09 -1.83
CA ARG A 303 3.13 -26.94 -1.70
C ARG A 303 4.35 -27.14 -2.58
N VAL A 304 4.40 -26.46 -3.73
CA VAL A 304 5.50 -26.52 -4.70
C VAL A 304 6.57 -25.50 -4.33
N GLY A 305 6.16 -24.28 -4.00
CA GLY A 305 7.03 -23.19 -3.55
C GLY A 305 7.55 -23.38 -2.12
N LEU A 306 8.48 -22.50 -1.72
CA LEU A 306 9.11 -22.55 -0.40
C LEU A 306 8.63 -21.44 0.54
N PHE A 307 7.82 -20.50 0.05
CA PHE A 307 7.20 -19.49 0.88
C PHE A 307 5.82 -19.96 1.35
N PRO A 308 5.59 -20.07 2.67
CA PRO A 308 4.31 -20.52 3.21
C PRO A 308 3.29 -19.38 3.23
N MET A 309 2.02 -19.70 2.95
CA MET A 309 0.88 -18.79 3.14
C MET A 309 -0.35 -19.60 3.57
N PRO A 310 -1.28 -19.03 4.36
CA PRO A 310 -2.60 -19.66 4.52
C PRO A 310 -3.30 -19.76 3.16
N CYS A 311 -4.11 -20.81 2.97
CA CYS A 311 -4.67 -21.14 1.67
C CYS A 311 -6.20 -21.06 1.69
N GLU A 312 -6.80 -20.36 0.71
CA GLU A 312 -8.24 -20.38 0.45
C GLU A 312 -8.56 -21.21 -0.78
N VAL A 313 -9.38 -22.26 -0.60
CA VAL A 313 -9.81 -23.16 -1.67
C VAL A 313 -11.31 -22.98 -1.91
N THR A 314 -11.67 -22.48 -3.08
CA THR A 314 -13.06 -22.35 -3.53
C THR A 314 -13.50 -23.60 -4.28
N VAL A 315 -14.57 -24.22 -3.82
CA VAL A 315 -15.21 -25.38 -4.48
C VAL A 315 -16.53 -24.94 -5.08
N SER A 316 -16.66 -25.05 -6.39
CA SER A 316 -17.89 -24.77 -7.13
C SER A 316 -18.67 -26.05 -7.44
N PHE A 317 -19.99 -26.02 -7.26
CA PHE A 317 -20.90 -27.14 -7.45
C PHE A 317 -21.78 -26.95 -8.69
N ASP A 318 -22.34 -28.05 -9.20
CA ASP A 318 -23.20 -28.12 -10.41
C ASP A 318 -24.50 -27.30 -10.32
N ASN A 319 -24.92 -26.94 -9.13
CA ASN A 319 -26.08 -26.07 -8.86
C ASN A 319 -25.75 -24.59 -8.75
N GLY A 320 -24.49 -24.20 -9.03
CA GLY A 320 -23.99 -22.82 -8.92
C GLY A 320 -23.63 -22.37 -7.51
N LYS A 321 -23.74 -23.24 -6.49
CA LYS A 321 -23.28 -22.93 -5.14
C LYS A 321 -21.76 -23.00 -5.07
N GLU A 322 -21.17 -22.15 -4.22
CA GLU A 322 -19.75 -22.17 -3.89
C GLU A 322 -19.54 -22.29 -2.38
N CYS A 323 -18.49 -23.00 -1.99
CA CYS A 323 -18.00 -23.05 -0.62
C CYS A 323 -16.50 -22.70 -0.63
N VAL A 324 -16.07 -21.91 0.35
CA VAL A 324 -14.66 -21.58 0.55
C VAL A 324 -14.15 -22.35 1.75
N TYR A 325 -13.03 -23.01 1.60
CA TYR A 325 -12.30 -23.74 2.64
C TYR A 325 -11.02 -22.98 2.93
N TYR A 326 -10.87 -22.50 4.15
CA TYR A 326 -9.67 -21.80 4.59
C TYR A 326 -8.79 -22.76 5.42
N ILE A 327 -7.55 -22.85 5.03
CA ILE A 327 -6.55 -23.71 5.65
C ILE A 327 -5.48 -22.79 6.25
N PRO A 328 -5.48 -22.61 7.58
CA PRO A 328 -4.43 -21.82 8.24
C PRO A 328 -3.11 -22.56 8.22
N LEU A 329 -2.02 -21.85 8.51
CA LEU A 329 -0.72 -22.46 8.74
C LEU A 329 -0.52 -22.72 10.25
N GLU A 330 0.03 -23.86 10.60
CA GLU A 330 0.48 -24.14 11.97
C GLU A 330 1.41 -23.05 12.51
N LEU A 331 2.24 -22.46 11.64
CA LEU A 331 3.19 -21.40 11.99
C LEU A 331 2.51 -20.14 12.52
N MET A 332 1.27 -19.86 12.10
CA MET A 332 0.50 -18.69 12.52
C MET A 332 0.01 -18.80 13.96
N ARG A 333 -0.14 -20.01 14.48
CA ARG A 333 -0.76 -20.32 15.78
C ARG A 333 -2.13 -19.66 15.99
N GLY A 334 -2.89 -19.56 14.91
CA GLY A 334 -4.20 -18.93 14.85
C GLY A 334 -4.75 -18.87 13.44
N GLU A 335 -5.82 -18.13 13.28
CA GLU A 335 -6.57 -18.05 12.03
C GLU A 335 -6.95 -16.61 11.68
N LYS A 336 -7.23 -16.32 10.41
CA LYS A 336 -7.77 -15.04 9.94
C LYS A 336 -9.02 -14.66 10.74
N PHE A 337 -9.20 -13.37 11.02
CA PHE A 337 -10.34 -12.86 11.78
C PHE A 337 -11.68 -13.18 11.13
N LYS A 338 -12.57 -13.81 11.90
CA LYS A 338 -13.86 -14.32 11.41
C LYS A 338 -14.86 -13.26 10.97
N GLY A 339 -14.74 -12.03 11.48
CA GLY A 339 -15.65 -10.93 11.15
C GLY A 339 -15.68 -10.56 9.67
N ASP A 340 -14.57 -10.81 8.96
CA ASP A 340 -14.41 -10.48 7.55
C ASP A 340 -14.83 -11.60 6.58
N LEU A 341 -15.34 -12.73 7.10
CA LEU A 341 -15.52 -13.94 6.33
C LEU A 341 -16.97 -14.14 5.90
N PRO A 342 -17.23 -14.57 4.64
CA PRO A 342 -18.56 -14.86 4.16
C PRO A 342 -19.15 -16.11 4.83
N GLU A 343 -20.50 -16.21 4.88
CA GLU A 343 -21.23 -17.33 5.50
C GLU A 343 -20.89 -18.72 4.92
N ASN A 344 -20.41 -18.79 3.68
CA ASN A 344 -20.03 -20.04 3.01
C ASN A 344 -18.57 -20.44 3.26
N TRP A 345 -17.91 -19.83 4.24
CA TRP A 345 -16.53 -20.08 4.59
C TRP A 345 -16.40 -21.16 5.66
N ASN A 346 -15.46 -22.09 5.47
CA ASN A 346 -15.28 -23.25 6.31
C ASN A 346 -13.82 -23.35 6.76
N LEU A 347 -13.58 -23.14 8.07
CA LEU A 347 -12.26 -23.33 8.65
C LEU A 347 -11.87 -24.81 8.61
N GLN A 348 -10.62 -25.07 8.26
CA GLN A 348 -10.01 -26.39 8.23
C GLN A 348 -8.95 -26.53 9.32
N GLU A 349 -8.45 -27.76 9.52
CA GLU A 349 -7.26 -28.02 10.34
C GLU A 349 -6.04 -27.32 9.74
N ASP A 350 -5.06 -26.97 10.57
CA ASP A 350 -3.84 -26.29 10.15
C ASP A 350 -3.02 -27.13 9.17
N TRP A 351 -2.42 -26.47 8.18
CA TRP A 351 -1.40 -27.12 7.35
C TRP A 351 -0.06 -27.08 8.06
N HIS A 352 0.46 -28.27 8.42
CA HIS A 352 1.78 -28.38 9.04
C HIS A 352 2.88 -28.08 8.03
N TRP A 353 3.80 -27.19 8.40
CA TRP A 353 4.87 -26.76 7.47
C TRP A 353 5.74 -27.91 6.96
N VAL A 354 5.93 -28.96 7.75
CA VAL A 354 6.70 -30.15 7.35
C VAL A 354 6.03 -31.00 6.29
N ASP A 355 4.71 -30.89 6.13
CA ASP A 355 3.94 -31.68 5.16
C ASP A 355 3.93 -30.97 3.80
N LYS A 356 4.41 -31.68 2.77
CA LYS A 356 4.41 -31.15 1.40
C LYS A 356 3.00 -31.11 0.80
N THR A 357 2.09 -31.96 1.28
CA THR A 357 0.72 -32.07 0.78
C THR A 357 -0.29 -31.89 1.88
N TYR A 358 -1.49 -31.43 1.52
CA TYR A 358 -2.65 -31.30 2.41
C TYR A 358 -3.86 -32.01 1.79
N SER A 359 -4.58 -32.82 2.59
CA SER A 359 -5.78 -33.53 2.14
C SER A 359 -7.03 -32.86 2.70
N LEU A 360 -7.70 -32.05 1.88
CA LEU A 360 -8.98 -31.41 2.19
C LEU A 360 -10.13 -32.40 1.89
N LYS A 361 -10.90 -32.78 2.94
CA LYS A 361 -12.03 -33.72 2.82
C LYS A 361 -13.33 -33.07 3.27
N PHE A 362 -14.37 -33.20 2.47
CA PHE A 362 -15.69 -32.69 2.83
C PHE A 362 -16.83 -33.51 2.24
N LYS A 363 -18.00 -33.43 2.88
CA LYS A 363 -19.24 -34.08 2.41
C LYS A 363 -19.92 -33.22 1.34
N ASN A 364 -20.29 -33.82 0.22
CA ASN A 364 -20.87 -33.13 -0.93
C ASN A 364 -22.31 -32.65 -0.73
N GLN A 365 -22.99 -33.06 0.32
CA GLN A 365 -24.41 -32.70 0.60
C GLN A 365 -25.34 -32.91 -0.62
N ASN A 366 -25.16 -33.99 -1.36
CA ASN A 366 -25.84 -34.34 -2.61
C ASN A 366 -25.60 -33.37 -3.79
N MET A 367 -24.58 -32.54 -3.75
CA MET A 367 -24.14 -31.68 -4.84
C MET A 367 -22.97 -32.35 -5.56
N LYS A 368 -22.73 -32.00 -6.83
CA LYS A 368 -21.61 -32.49 -7.61
C LYS A 368 -20.56 -31.38 -7.74
N VAL A 369 -19.32 -31.66 -7.33
CA VAL A 369 -18.20 -30.74 -7.55
C VAL A 369 -17.93 -30.63 -9.04
N VAL A 370 -17.77 -29.41 -9.55
CA VAL A 370 -17.47 -29.13 -10.97
C VAL A 370 -16.14 -28.41 -11.16
N LYS A 371 -15.72 -27.63 -10.15
CA LYS A 371 -14.46 -26.88 -10.20
C LYS A 371 -13.91 -26.70 -8.79
N VAL A 372 -12.58 -26.71 -8.70
CA VAL A 372 -11.82 -26.34 -7.50
C VAL A 372 -10.84 -25.25 -7.90
N THR A 373 -10.67 -24.22 -7.08
CA THR A 373 -9.75 -23.13 -7.36
C THR A 373 -9.07 -22.66 -6.07
N ILE A 374 -7.74 -22.65 -6.04
CA ILE A 374 -6.95 -21.98 -5.01
C ILE A 374 -6.99 -20.47 -5.31
N ASP A 375 -7.17 -19.64 -4.28
CA ASP A 375 -7.17 -18.17 -4.41
C ASP A 375 -8.04 -17.67 -5.56
N ALA A 376 -9.33 -17.99 -5.53
CA ALA A 376 -10.27 -17.62 -6.59
C ALA A 376 -10.42 -16.11 -6.81
N LYS A 377 -10.04 -15.29 -5.83
CA LYS A 377 -10.02 -13.82 -5.91
C LYS A 377 -8.70 -13.26 -6.44
N ASN A 378 -7.71 -14.11 -6.64
CA ASN A 378 -6.38 -13.73 -7.12
C ASN A 378 -5.69 -12.67 -6.23
N GLN A 379 -5.71 -12.90 -4.91
CA GLN A 379 -5.17 -11.99 -3.90
C GLN A 379 -3.74 -12.33 -3.47
N THR A 380 -3.29 -13.56 -3.72
CA THR A 380 -1.97 -14.02 -3.28
C THR A 380 -0.89 -13.85 -4.35
N ILE A 381 0.36 -13.98 -3.90
CA ILE A 381 1.58 -13.88 -4.72
C ILE A 381 1.99 -15.23 -5.34
N ASP A 382 1.04 -16.12 -5.56
CA ASP A 382 1.32 -17.40 -6.20
C ASP A 382 1.91 -17.20 -7.59
N THR A 383 3.09 -17.79 -7.82
CA THR A 383 3.88 -17.61 -9.05
C THR A 383 3.42 -18.46 -10.22
N ASN A 384 2.55 -19.47 -9.96
CA ASN A 384 2.07 -20.40 -10.98
C ASN A 384 0.56 -20.59 -10.91
N LYS A 385 -0.19 -19.68 -11.53
CA LYS A 385 -1.66 -19.74 -11.52
C LYS A 385 -2.25 -20.89 -12.35
N ASP A 386 -1.48 -21.53 -13.21
CA ASP A 386 -1.95 -22.61 -14.10
C ASP A 386 -2.27 -23.90 -13.32
N ASN A 387 -1.62 -24.12 -12.17
CA ASN A 387 -1.84 -25.28 -11.32
C ASN A 387 -2.88 -25.02 -10.20
N ASN A 388 -3.43 -23.81 -10.11
CA ASN A 388 -4.39 -23.38 -9.06
C ASN A 388 -5.84 -23.74 -9.39
N THR A 389 -6.14 -24.28 -10.56
CA THR A 389 -7.52 -24.61 -10.96
C THR A 389 -7.61 -26.03 -11.49
N TYR A 390 -8.60 -26.76 -10.97
CA TYR A 390 -8.95 -28.10 -11.43
C TYR A 390 -10.42 -28.14 -11.85
N SER A 391 -10.69 -28.45 -13.13
CA SER A 391 -12.06 -28.58 -13.66
C SER A 391 -12.40 -30.05 -13.86
N ILE A 392 -13.51 -30.50 -13.28
CA ILE A 392 -13.99 -31.86 -13.46
C ILE A 392 -14.78 -31.91 -14.76
N THR A 393 -14.17 -32.40 -15.83
CA THR A 393 -14.86 -32.66 -17.10
C THR A 393 -15.90 -33.74 -16.94
N LYS A 394 -17.07 -33.57 -17.59
CA LYS A 394 -18.20 -34.52 -17.56
C LYS A 394 -17.90 -35.83 -18.18
#